data_a1d31e8e660f504594047da1de981873
#
_entry.id   a1d31e8e660f504594047da1de981873
#
_cell.length_a   1.000
_cell.length_b   1.000
_cell.length_c   1.000
_cell.angle_alpha   90.00
_cell.angle_beta   90.00
_cell.angle_gamma   90.00
#
_symmetry.space_group_name_H-M   'P 1'
#
loop_
_entity.id
_entity.type
_entity.pdbx_description
1 polymer ?
#
loop_
_entity_poly.entity_id
_entity_poly.type
_entity_poly.pdbx_seq_one_letter_code
_entity_poly.pdbx_strand_id
1 'polypeptide(L)'
;MKLMKTEDAVGQMLCHDITQIIRGVKKGPVFRKGHIITEEDVPVLLSVGKDHIYIWEVNETMMHENDAAMVLYDLCKNEHLHRNEDIKEGKIELIADCDGLLKIDIARLQQVNAYGQMMIASLHNNYPVKKDQHVAGMRIIPLIIEKEKMEGVQKLVGEQPLFRLMPYQHKKVGIVTTGNEVYYGRIQDTFTPVVQAKIEAFGAEVVAHEYSSDDPEMEITCIEKVLAAGADMVLCTGGMSVDPDDKTPYAIGKTADRVVSYGAPVLPGAMFMLAYKGAHDEIPMLGLPGCVMYAGRTIFDLILPRVMAGDIVTKEDIDRLGVGGYCQHCASCTFPNCGFGAYA
;
A
#
# COMPACT_ATOMS: atom_id res chain seq x y z
N MET A 1 -18.54 -16.74 -29.39
CA MET A 1 -18.48 -18.06 -28.69
C MET A 1 -19.84 -18.71 -28.74
N LYS A 2 -19.85 -20.02 -28.94
CA LYS A 2 -21.08 -20.84 -28.97
C LYS A 2 -21.00 -21.91 -27.89
N LEU A 3 -22.05 -22.05 -27.12
CA LEU A 3 -22.20 -23.16 -26.19
C LEU A 3 -22.56 -24.40 -27.00
N MET A 4 -21.86 -25.52 -26.77
CA MET A 4 -22.06 -26.76 -27.48
C MET A 4 -22.02 -27.94 -26.50
N LYS A 5 -22.76 -29.00 -26.73
CA LYS A 5 -22.57 -30.24 -25.99
C LYS A 5 -21.20 -30.81 -26.28
N THR A 6 -20.57 -31.39 -25.27
CA THR A 6 -19.21 -31.91 -25.38
C THR A 6 -19.11 -33.01 -26.44
N GLU A 7 -20.12 -33.85 -26.55
CA GLU A 7 -20.19 -34.93 -27.55
C GLU A 7 -20.23 -34.41 -29.01
N ASP A 8 -20.83 -33.21 -29.22
CA ASP A 8 -20.97 -32.59 -30.53
C ASP A 8 -19.77 -31.69 -30.90
N ALA A 9 -18.80 -31.53 -29.98
CA ALA A 9 -17.72 -30.56 -30.12
C ALA A 9 -16.43 -31.10 -30.71
N VAL A 10 -16.40 -32.36 -31.19
CA VAL A 10 -15.24 -32.94 -31.85
C VAL A 10 -14.86 -32.09 -33.06
N GLY A 11 -13.56 -31.81 -33.20
CA GLY A 11 -13.00 -30.95 -34.25
C GLY A 11 -13.12 -29.44 -33.96
N GLN A 12 -13.75 -29.04 -32.89
CA GLN A 12 -13.87 -27.65 -32.46
C GLN A 12 -12.73 -27.23 -31.53
N MET A 13 -12.41 -25.93 -31.46
CA MET A 13 -11.35 -25.38 -30.65
C MET A 13 -11.88 -24.87 -29.30
N LEU A 14 -11.25 -25.29 -28.20
CA LEU A 14 -11.55 -24.80 -26.87
C LEU A 14 -11.24 -23.29 -26.71
N CYS A 15 -12.16 -22.54 -26.12
CA CYS A 15 -12.02 -21.11 -25.87
C CYS A 15 -11.23 -20.79 -24.61
N HIS A 16 -11.11 -21.73 -23.66
CA HIS A 16 -10.48 -21.54 -22.36
C HIS A 16 -9.86 -22.82 -21.85
N ASP A 17 -9.04 -22.70 -20.81
CA ASP A 17 -8.44 -23.86 -20.15
C ASP A 17 -9.53 -24.66 -19.40
N ILE A 18 -9.50 -25.97 -19.53
CA ILE A 18 -10.31 -26.89 -18.73
C ILE A 18 -9.46 -27.38 -17.56
N THR A 19 -9.75 -26.89 -16.37
CA THR A 19 -9.02 -27.22 -15.14
C THR A 19 -9.67 -28.36 -14.38
N GLN A 20 -8.86 -29.31 -13.90
CA GLN A 20 -9.28 -30.35 -12.96
C GLN A 20 -8.73 -30.03 -11.57
N ILE A 21 -9.62 -30.11 -10.57
CA ILE A 21 -9.24 -29.96 -9.16
C ILE A 21 -9.65 -31.24 -8.43
N ILE A 22 -8.66 -31.99 -7.94
CA ILE A 22 -8.85 -33.12 -7.03
C ILE A 22 -8.11 -32.76 -5.73
N ARG A 23 -8.87 -32.57 -4.65
CA ARG A 23 -8.32 -32.14 -3.35
C ARG A 23 -7.19 -33.05 -2.90
N GLY A 24 -6.01 -32.47 -2.67
CA GLY A 24 -4.80 -33.18 -2.22
C GLY A 24 -4.06 -33.98 -3.29
N VAL A 25 -4.56 -34.02 -4.53
CA VAL A 25 -3.98 -34.85 -5.62
C VAL A 25 -3.55 -34.01 -6.81
N LYS A 26 -4.46 -33.19 -7.37
CA LYS A 26 -4.19 -32.45 -8.62
C LYS A 26 -4.97 -31.13 -8.65
N LYS A 27 -4.28 -30.06 -9.06
CA LYS A 27 -4.88 -28.80 -9.51
C LYS A 27 -4.13 -28.31 -10.74
N GLY A 28 -4.79 -28.31 -11.90
CA GLY A 28 -4.17 -27.83 -13.13
C GLY A 28 -5.03 -28.08 -14.37
N PRO A 29 -4.64 -27.51 -15.53
CA PRO A 29 -5.35 -27.69 -16.78
C PRO A 29 -5.22 -29.15 -17.25
N VAL A 30 -6.35 -29.71 -17.66
CA VAL A 30 -6.43 -30.98 -18.40
C VAL A 30 -6.31 -30.70 -19.89
N PHE A 31 -6.99 -29.66 -20.35
CA PHE A 31 -6.86 -29.12 -21.70
C PHE A 31 -6.61 -27.62 -21.63
N ARG A 32 -5.79 -27.11 -22.54
CA ARG A 32 -5.51 -25.69 -22.65
C ARG A 32 -6.38 -25.04 -23.73
N LYS A 33 -6.61 -23.74 -23.59
CA LYS A 33 -7.19 -22.91 -24.66
C LYS A 33 -6.48 -23.16 -25.99
N GLY A 34 -7.25 -23.24 -27.06
CA GLY A 34 -6.73 -23.54 -28.39
C GLY A 34 -6.59 -25.04 -28.71
N HIS A 35 -6.86 -25.92 -27.73
CA HIS A 35 -6.91 -27.35 -27.98
C HIS A 35 -8.06 -27.72 -28.93
N ILE A 36 -7.80 -28.49 -29.96
CA ILE A 36 -8.82 -29.02 -30.86
C ILE A 36 -9.30 -30.34 -30.27
N ILE A 37 -10.60 -30.43 -29.98
CA ILE A 37 -11.21 -31.55 -29.30
C ILE A 37 -11.23 -32.76 -30.23
N THR A 38 -10.74 -33.88 -29.71
CA THR A 38 -10.77 -35.18 -30.39
C THR A 38 -11.86 -36.07 -29.78
N GLU A 39 -12.19 -37.21 -30.44
CA GLU A 39 -13.13 -38.19 -29.88
C GLU A 39 -12.64 -38.76 -28.54
N GLU A 40 -11.31 -38.90 -28.37
CA GLU A 40 -10.66 -39.40 -27.15
C GLU A 40 -10.79 -38.41 -25.96
N ASP A 41 -10.92 -37.10 -26.24
CA ASP A 41 -11.06 -36.06 -25.23
C ASP A 41 -12.45 -35.99 -24.62
N VAL A 42 -13.47 -36.43 -25.35
CA VAL A 42 -14.90 -36.34 -24.89
C VAL A 42 -15.08 -37.08 -23.56
N PRO A 43 -14.67 -38.33 -23.36
CA PRO A 43 -14.79 -39.01 -22.06
C PRO A 43 -14.05 -38.29 -20.94
N VAL A 44 -12.90 -37.68 -21.23
CA VAL A 44 -12.10 -36.94 -20.26
C VAL A 44 -12.83 -35.65 -19.86
N LEU A 45 -13.36 -34.89 -20.82
CA LEU A 45 -14.15 -33.68 -20.57
C LEU A 45 -15.38 -33.97 -19.72
N LEU A 46 -16.12 -35.03 -20.05
CA LEU A 46 -17.29 -35.47 -19.26
C LEU A 46 -16.87 -35.88 -17.84
N SER A 47 -15.74 -36.57 -17.67
CA SER A 47 -15.22 -37.00 -16.36
C SER A 47 -14.86 -35.83 -15.43
N VAL A 48 -14.53 -34.65 -15.98
CA VAL A 48 -14.28 -33.42 -15.23
C VAL A 48 -15.53 -32.52 -15.14
N GLY A 49 -16.72 -33.07 -15.44
CA GLY A 49 -18.01 -32.40 -15.29
C GLY A 49 -18.32 -31.38 -16.38
N LYS A 50 -17.79 -31.55 -17.58
CA LYS A 50 -18.01 -30.66 -18.73
C LYS A 50 -18.97 -31.28 -19.73
N ASP A 51 -20.27 -31.32 -19.41
CA ASP A 51 -21.33 -31.75 -20.34
C ASP A 51 -21.50 -30.76 -21.49
N HIS A 52 -21.17 -29.50 -21.27
CA HIS A 52 -21.20 -28.43 -22.25
C HIS A 52 -19.90 -27.65 -22.19
N ILE A 53 -19.44 -27.20 -23.35
CA ILE A 53 -18.23 -26.39 -23.49
C ILE A 53 -18.48 -25.18 -24.40
N TYR A 54 -17.65 -24.16 -24.24
CA TYR A 54 -17.64 -23.03 -25.16
C TYR A 54 -16.59 -23.26 -26.24
N ILE A 55 -17.04 -23.16 -27.49
CA ILE A 55 -16.19 -23.21 -28.69
C ILE A 55 -15.95 -21.81 -29.23
N TRP A 56 -14.81 -21.64 -29.93
CA TRP A 56 -14.43 -20.36 -30.49
C TRP A 56 -15.29 -19.98 -31.69
N GLU A 57 -15.95 -18.83 -31.60
CA GLU A 57 -16.52 -18.09 -32.72
C GLU A 57 -15.94 -16.67 -32.69
N VAL A 58 -15.38 -16.22 -33.82
CA VAL A 58 -14.88 -14.84 -33.94
C VAL A 58 -16.06 -13.89 -33.83
N ASN A 59 -16.04 -13.01 -32.84
CA ASN A 59 -16.99 -11.91 -32.68
C ASN A 59 -16.19 -10.62 -32.49
N GLU A 60 -16.24 -9.74 -33.48
CA GLU A 60 -15.47 -8.49 -33.53
C GLU A 60 -15.84 -7.48 -32.44
N THR A 61 -17.07 -7.57 -31.90
CA THR A 61 -17.56 -6.67 -30.84
C THR A 61 -17.20 -7.13 -29.42
N MET A 62 -16.66 -8.36 -29.29
CA MET A 62 -16.32 -8.97 -28.02
C MET A 62 -14.80 -9.04 -27.84
N MET A 63 -14.36 -9.01 -26.58
CA MET A 63 -12.97 -9.17 -26.14
C MET A 63 -12.84 -10.40 -25.26
N HIS A 64 -11.80 -11.19 -25.44
CA HIS A 64 -11.53 -12.37 -24.62
C HIS A 64 -10.98 -11.96 -23.25
N GLU A 65 -11.16 -12.82 -22.22
CA GLU A 65 -10.76 -12.55 -20.84
C GLU A 65 -9.29 -12.13 -20.68
N ASN A 66 -8.37 -12.72 -21.45
CA ASN A 66 -6.96 -12.37 -21.37
C ASN A 66 -6.68 -10.94 -21.89
N ASP A 67 -7.33 -10.57 -23.01
CA ASP A 67 -7.17 -9.24 -23.60
C ASP A 67 -7.83 -8.18 -22.71
N ALA A 68 -9.00 -8.50 -22.15
CA ALA A 68 -9.69 -7.63 -21.20
C ALA A 68 -8.89 -7.46 -19.89
N ALA A 69 -8.25 -8.52 -19.39
CA ALA A 69 -7.36 -8.42 -18.24
C ALA A 69 -6.15 -7.52 -18.51
N MET A 70 -5.62 -7.53 -19.74
CA MET A 70 -4.54 -6.59 -20.15
C MET A 70 -5.02 -5.14 -20.13
N VAL A 71 -6.26 -4.87 -20.57
CA VAL A 71 -6.84 -3.52 -20.45
C VAL A 71 -6.90 -3.10 -18.97
N LEU A 72 -7.39 -3.97 -18.08
CA LEU A 72 -7.44 -3.66 -16.64
C LEU A 72 -6.02 -3.44 -16.05
N TYR A 73 -5.04 -4.23 -16.48
CA TYR A 73 -3.65 -4.04 -16.07
C TYR A 73 -3.12 -2.66 -16.51
N ASP A 74 -3.40 -2.25 -17.74
CA ASP A 74 -2.97 -0.95 -18.27
C ASP A 74 -3.58 0.23 -17.49
N LEU A 75 -4.76 0.07 -16.89
CA LEU A 75 -5.37 1.05 -16.00
C LEU A 75 -4.69 1.11 -14.61
N CYS A 76 -3.98 0.07 -14.23
CA CYS A 76 -3.41 -0.08 -12.89
C CYS A 76 -1.91 0.19 -12.83
N LYS A 77 -1.16 -0.15 -13.89
CA LYS A 77 0.31 -0.14 -13.88
C LYS A 77 0.91 1.27 -13.82
N ASN A 78 2.07 1.37 -13.17
CA ASN A 78 3.00 2.47 -13.34
C ASN A 78 4.44 1.93 -13.45
N GLU A 79 5.46 2.84 -13.47
CA GLU A 79 6.87 2.49 -13.71
C GLU A 79 7.47 1.49 -12.72
N HIS A 80 6.91 1.36 -11.51
CA HIS A 80 7.40 0.48 -10.44
C HIS A 80 6.48 -0.73 -10.18
N LEU A 81 5.57 -1.00 -11.11
CA LEU A 81 4.61 -2.10 -11.01
C LEU A 81 4.58 -2.89 -12.32
N HIS A 82 4.79 -4.19 -12.23
CA HIS A 82 4.69 -5.11 -13.36
C HIS A 82 3.64 -6.20 -13.11
N ARG A 83 3.34 -6.97 -14.14
CA ARG A 83 2.44 -8.13 -14.04
C ARG A 83 3.21 -9.44 -13.94
N ASN A 84 2.53 -10.48 -13.46
CA ASN A 84 3.01 -11.85 -13.64
C ASN A 84 3.18 -12.21 -15.13
N GLU A 85 4.14 -13.08 -15.45
CA GLU A 85 4.46 -13.46 -16.83
C GLU A 85 3.30 -14.18 -17.52
N ASP A 86 2.73 -15.18 -16.85
CA ASP A 86 1.65 -16.02 -17.38
C ASP A 86 0.26 -15.52 -16.95
N ILE A 87 -0.61 -15.26 -17.93
CA ILE A 87 -2.03 -15.02 -17.70
C ILE A 87 -2.74 -16.37 -17.60
N LYS A 88 -3.26 -16.69 -16.42
CA LYS A 88 -4.01 -17.94 -16.18
C LYS A 88 -5.47 -17.62 -15.93
N GLU A 89 -6.37 -18.22 -16.72
CA GLU A 89 -7.82 -18.04 -16.56
C GLU A 89 -8.23 -16.55 -16.55
N GLY A 90 -7.62 -15.74 -17.43
CA GLY A 90 -7.87 -14.31 -17.52
C GLY A 90 -7.43 -13.48 -16.31
N LYS A 91 -6.65 -14.05 -15.37
CA LYS A 91 -6.18 -13.35 -14.17
C LYS A 91 -4.79 -12.77 -14.38
N ILE A 92 -4.65 -11.49 -14.08
CA ILE A 92 -3.37 -10.78 -13.95
C ILE A 92 -3.18 -10.36 -12.49
N GLU A 93 -1.96 -10.49 -12.00
CA GLU A 93 -1.53 -10.00 -10.70
C GLU A 93 -0.52 -8.87 -10.89
N LEU A 94 -0.66 -7.81 -10.10
CA LEU A 94 0.21 -6.64 -10.08
C LEU A 94 1.26 -6.83 -8.99
N ILE A 95 2.54 -6.66 -9.34
CA ILE A 95 3.70 -7.00 -8.50
C ILE A 95 4.59 -5.76 -8.38
N ALA A 96 5.13 -5.53 -7.19
CA ALA A 96 6.01 -4.41 -6.90
C ALA A 96 7.46 -4.66 -7.35
N ASP A 97 8.08 -3.69 -8.03
CA ASP A 97 9.49 -3.74 -8.48
C ASP A 97 10.48 -3.35 -7.39
N CYS A 98 10.02 -2.65 -6.35
CA CYS A 98 10.86 -2.15 -5.27
C CYS A 98 10.06 -2.04 -3.96
N ASP A 99 10.78 -1.82 -2.86
CA ASP A 99 10.19 -1.40 -1.59
C ASP A 99 9.61 0.01 -1.75
N GLY A 100 8.40 0.24 -1.22
CA GLY A 100 7.74 1.53 -1.37
C GLY A 100 6.37 1.63 -0.70
N LEU A 101 5.73 2.77 -0.90
CA LEU A 101 4.36 3.04 -0.46
C LEU A 101 3.39 2.83 -1.62
N LEU A 102 2.41 1.95 -1.43
CA LEU A 102 1.34 1.75 -2.40
C LEU A 102 0.27 2.82 -2.22
N LYS A 103 0.02 3.61 -3.26
CA LYS A 103 -1.09 4.57 -3.34
C LYS A 103 -2.15 4.06 -4.30
N ILE A 104 -3.41 4.20 -3.91
CA ILE A 104 -4.56 3.73 -4.68
C ILE A 104 -5.57 4.86 -4.80
N ASP A 105 -6.04 5.14 -6.02
CA ASP A 105 -7.22 5.97 -6.21
C ASP A 105 -8.47 5.15 -5.89
N ILE A 106 -8.88 5.19 -4.64
CA ILE A 106 -9.98 4.38 -4.10
C ILE A 106 -11.28 4.71 -4.83
N ALA A 107 -11.54 5.98 -5.10
CA ALA A 107 -12.80 6.41 -5.72
C ALA A 107 -12.93 5.87 -7.15
N ARG A 108 -11.90 6.00 -7.98
CA ARG A 108 -11.92 5.46 -9.35
C ARG A 108 -11.87 3.93 -9.36
N LEU A 109 -11.12 3.30 -8.45
CA LEU A 109 -11.11 1.84 -8.30
C LEU A 109 -12.52 1.28 -7.99
N GLN A 110 -13.24 1.93 -7.08
CA GLN A 110 -14.63 1.56 -6.76
C GLN A 110 -15.56 1.74 -7.97
N GLN A 111 -15.39 2.82 -8.75
CA GLN A 111 -16.16 3.04 -9.97
C GLN A 111 -15.90 1.95 -11.03
N VAL A 112 -14.64 1.53 -11.21
CA VAL A 112 -14.29 0.40 -12.11
C VAL A 112 -14.97 -0.89 -11.65
N ASN A 113 -14.89 -1.22 -10.37
CA ASN A 113 -15.54 -2.41 -9.84
C ASN A 113 -17.09 -2.34 -9.94
N ALA A 114 -17.66 -1.16 -9.77
CA ALA A 114 -19.11 -0.93 -9.93
C ALA A 114 -19.58 -0.96 -11.39
N TYR A 115 -18.66 -0.83 -12.36
CA TYR A 115 -18.99 -0.87 -13.80
C TYR A 115 -19.56 -2.23 -14.22
N GLY A 116 -19.22 -3.29 -13.47
CA GLY A 116 -19.78 -4.63 -13.56
C GLY A 116 -19.06 -5.54 -14.55
N GLN A 117 -19.12 -6.84 -14.25
CA GLN A 117 -18.48 -7.92 -15.01
C GLN A 117 -16.96 -7.88 -15.00
N MET A 118 -16.32 -7.02 -14.23
CA MET A 118 -14.88 -6.94 -14.00
C MET A 118 -14.59 -6.75 -12.52
N MET A 119 -13.37 -7.06 -12.11
CA MET A 119 -12.93 -6.89 -10.74
C MET A 119 -11.43 -6.56 -10.67
N ILE A 120 -11.10 -5.66 -9.76
CA ILE A 120 -9.74 -5.38 -9.31
C ILE A 120 -9.78 -5.45 -7.78
N ALA A 121 -9.05 -6.39 -7.19
CA ALA A 121 -8.86 -6.53 -5.75
C ALA A 121 -7.42 -6.16 -5.40
N SER A 122 -7.21 -5.42 -4.31
CA SER A 122 -5.89 -4.91 -3.93
C SER A 122 -5.65 -5.01 -2.42
N LEU A 123 -4.40 -4.78 -2.04
CA LEU A 123 -4.07 -4.37 -0.67
C LEU A 123 -4.75 -3.03 -0.36
N HIS A 124 -4.74 -2.60 0.90
CA HIS A 124 -5.28 -1.29 1.25
C HIS A 124 -4.36 -0.14 0.80
N ASN A 125 -4.92 1.06 0.70
CA ASN A 125 -4.16 2.28 0.42
C ASN A 125 -3.12 2.55 1.51
N ASN A 126 -2.05 3.26 1.16
CA ASN A 126 -0.90 3.56 2.04
C ASN A 126 -0.19 2.30 2.61
N TYR A 127 -0.28 1.17 1.92
CA TYR A 127 0.38 -0.07 2.34
C TYR A 127 1.90 0.01 2.10
N PRO A 128 2.73 -0.29 3.13
CA PRO A 128 4.18 -0.42 2.95
C PRO A 128 4.53 -1.74 2.26
N VAL A 129 4.87 -1.66 0.99
CA VAL A 129 5.11 -2.81 0.12
C VAL A 129 6.60 -3.17 0.10
N LYS A 130 6.90 -4.46 -0.01
CA LYS A 130 8.23 -4.99 -0.31
C LYS A 130 8.36 -5.35 -1.79
N LYS A 131 9.59 -5.32 -2.30
CA LYS A 131 9.91 -5.81 -3.63
C LYS A 131 9.36 -7.22 -3.83
N ASP A 132 8.88 -7.52 -5.04
CA ASP A 132 8.29 -8.79 -5.45
C ASP A 132 6.96 -9.15 -4.73
N GLN A 133 6.41 -8.22 -3.94
CA GLN A 133 5.11 -8.42 -3.31
C GLN A 133 3.96 -8.21 -4.30
N HIS A 134 2.99 -9.14 -4.28
CA HIS A 134 1.74 -8.99 -5.02
C HIS A 134 0.86 -7.94 -4.33
N VAL A 135 0.43 -6.92 -5.09
CA VAL A 135 -0.31 -5.78 -4.55
C VAL A 135 -1.76 -5.72 -5.01
N ALA A 136 -2.07 -6.31 -6.16
CA ALA A 136 -3.44 -6.39 -6.67
C ALA A 136 -3.60 -7.60 -7.60
N GLY A 137 -4.85 -7.99 -7.84
CA GLY A 137 -5.22 -8.98 -8.85
C GLY A 137 -6.46 -8.52 -9.59
N MET A 138 -6.53 -8.78 -10.90
CA MET A 138 -7.60 -8.32 -11.76
C MET A 138 -8.00 -9.33 -12.81
N ARG A 139 -9.27 -9.31 -13.18
CA ARG A 139 -9.85 -10.09 -14.27
C ARG A 139 -11.25 -9.57 -14.63
N ILE A 140 -11.77 -10.02 -15.76
CA ILE A 140 -13.22 -9.99 -16.00
C ILE A 140 -13.87 -11.26 -15.45
N ILE A 141 -15.18 -11.18 -15.15
CA ILE A 141 -15.95 -12.31 -14.60
C ILE A 141 -16.38 -13.29 -15.68
N PRO A 142 -16.95 -12.84 -16.84
CA PRO A 142 -17.26 -13.74 -17.94
C PRO A 142 -15.99 -14.10 -18.74
N LEU A 143 -16.08 -15.11 -19.59
CA LEU A 143 -15.00 -15.50 -20.49
C LEU A 143 -14.76 -14.48 -21.62
N ILE A 144 -15.80 -13.74 -22.02
CA ILE A 144 -15.75 -12.65 -22.99
C ILE A 144 -16.60 -11.47 -22.48
N ILE A 145 -16.21 -10.27 -22.87
CA ILE A 145 -16.87 -9.01 -22.53
C ILE A 145 -17.00 -8.13 -23.76
N GLU A 146 -17.97 -7.23 -23.79
CA GLU A 146 -18.12 -6.24 -24.86
C GLU A 146 -16.93 -5.27 -24.89
N LYS A 147 -16.35 -5.04 -26.07
CA LYS A 147 -15.26 -4.06 -26.26
C LYS A 147 -15.67 -2.67 -25.82
N GLU A 148 -16.89 -2.25 -26.17
CA GLU A 148 -17.46 -0.95 -25.78
C GLU A 148 -17.43 -0.75 -24.26
N LYS A 149 -17.68 -1.81 -23.49
CA LYS A 149 -17.63 -1.77 -22.02
C LYS A 149 -16.20 -1.54 -21.52
N MET A 150 -15.20 -2.17 -22.11
CA MET A 150 -13.80 -1.96 -21.77
C MET A 150 -13.32 -0.56 -22.17
N GLU A 151 -13.75 -0.05 -23.32
CA GLU A 151 -13.51 1.34 -23.74
C GLU A 151 -14.16 2.35 -22.78
N GLY A 152 -15.36 2.04 -22.29
CA GLY A 152 -16.06 2.86 -21.30
C GLY A 152 -15.29 2.97 -20.00
N VAL A 153 -14.74 1.87 -19.52
CA VAL A 153 -13.89 1.85 -18.31
C VAL A 153 -12.57 2.59 -18.52
N GLN A 154 -11.93 2.48 -19.69
CA GLN A 154 -10.74 3.26 -20.01
C GLN A 154 -11.03 4.77 -19.99
N LYS A 155 -12.16 5.21 -20.56
CA LYS A 155 -12.59 6.61 -20.50
C LYS A 155 -12.87 7.09 -19.07
N LEU A 156 -13.46 6.23 -18.24
CA LEU A 156 -13.74 6.55 -16.84
C LEU A 156 -12.45 6.75 -16.03
N VAL A 157 -11.45 5.92 -16.23
CA VAL A 157 -10.17 6.01 -15.51
C VAL A 157 -9.30 7.15 -16.07
N GLY A 158 -9.32 7.36 -17.39
CA GLY A 158 -8.50 8.40 -18.06
C GLY A 158 -7.01 8.03 -18.06
N GLU A 159 -6.15 9.05 -18.10
CA GLU A 159 -4.70 8.89 -18.31
C GLU A 159 -3.93 8.52 -17.04
N GLN A 160 -4.43 8.89 -15.85
CA GLN A 160 -3.74 8.64 -14.59
C GLN A 160 -4.01 7.22 -14.09
N PRO A 161 -2.98 6.43 -13.77
CA PRO A 161 -3.16 5.05 -13.30
C PRO A 161 -3.90 5.01 -11.96
N LEU A 162 -4.60 3.90 -11.73
CA LEU A 162 -5.32 3.65 -10.46
C LEU A 162 -4.37 3.39 -9.29
N PHE A 163 -3.20 2.84 -9.57
CA PHE A 163 -2.18 2.51 -8.57
C PHE A 163 -0.90 3.28 -8.85
N ARG A 164 -0.22 3.65 -7.78
CA ARG A 164 1.14 4.21 -7.83
C ARG A 164 1.97 3.62 -6.70
N LEU A 165 3.08 3.00 -7.03
CA LEU A 165 4.10 2.63 -6.07
C LEU A 165 5.11 3.78 -5.98
N MET A 166 5.26 4.35 -4.78
CA MET A 166 6.23 5.41 -4.49
C MET A 166 7.42 4.78 -3.78
N PRO A 167 8.60 4.70 -4.43
CA PRO A 167 9.81 4.16 -3.79
C PRO A 167 10.19 4.95 -2.55
N TYR A 168 10.74 4.28 -1.54
CA TYR A 168 11.31 4.98 -0.39
C TYR A 168 12.53 5.79 -0.78
N GLN A 169 12.62 7.00 -0.22
CA GLN A 169 13.75 7.91 -0.38
C GLN A 169 14.78 7.65 0.71
N HIS A 170 16.04 7.80 0.38
CA HIS A 170 17.10 7.81 1.38
C HIS A 170 17.05 9.14 2.15
N LYS A 171 16.47 9.12 3.37
CA LYS A 171 16.33 10.31 4.21
C LYS A 171 17.47 10.46 5.18
N LYS A 172 17.91 11.71 5.35
CA LYS A 172 18.85 12.17 6.38
C LYS A 172 18.08 12.68 7.56
N VAL A 173 18.14 11.97 8.68
CA VAL A 173 17.28 12.23 9.83
C VAL A 173 18.06 12.96 10.93
N GLY A 174 17.50 14.08 11.39
CA GLY A 174 17.90 14.72 12.63
C GLY A 174 17.00 14.27 13.77
N ILE A 175 17.58 13.88 14.90
CA ILE A 175 16.84 13.52 16.11
C ILE A 175 17.10 14.57 17.18
N VAL A 176 16.03 15.03 17.83
CA VAL A 176 16.12 15.89 19.02
C VAL A 176 15.41 15.16 20.17
N THR A 177 16.18 14.79 21.18
CA THR A 177 15.66 14.16 22.40
C THR A 177 15.52 15.21 23.47
N THR A 178 14.28 15.45 23.92
CA THR A 178 13.96 16.42 24.97
C THR A 178 13.67 15.72 26.29
N GLY A 179 13.82 16.44 27.37
CA GLY A 179 13.55 15.97 28.73
C GLY A 179 14.71 16.23 29.67
N ASN A 180 14.44 16.89 30.77
CA ASN A 180 15.42 17.23 31.79
C ASN A 180 16.12 15.99 32.36
N GLU A 181 15.41 14.87 32.45
CA GLU A 181 15.94 13.62 33.02
C GLU A 181 17.01 12.98 32.13
N VAL A 182 16.87 13.09 30.79
CA VAL A 182 17.84 12.60 29.81
C VAL A 182 18.97 13.64 29.66
N TYR A 183 18.61 14.90 29.52
CA TYR A 183 19.57 15.98 29.32
C TYR A 183 20.59 16.10 30.45
N TYR A 184 20.17 16.00 31.72
CA TYR A 184 21.06 16.02 32.88
C TYR A 184 21.66 14.64 33.23
N GLY A 185 21.46 13.63 32.38
CA GLY A 185 22.03 12.29 32.56
C GLY A 185 21.48 11.52 33.77
N ARG A 186 20.26 11.84 34.22
CA ARG A 186 19.60 11.14 35.32
C ARG A 186 19.10 9.75 34.91
N ILE A 187 18.72 9.62 33.62
CA ILE A 187 18.36 8.34 32.98
C ILE A 187 19.04 8.24 31.63
N GLN A 188 19.15 7.03 31.09
CA GLN A 188 19.60 6.82 29.72
C GLN A 188 18.45 7.05 28.74
N ASP A 189 18.79 7.57 27.56
CA ASP A 189 17.88 7.62 26.43
C ASP A 189 17.60 6.20 25.89
N THR A 190 16.39 5.74 26.10
CA THR A 190 15.88 4.45 25.59
C THR A 190 14.92 4.63 24.43
N PHE A 191 14.59 5.87 24.09
CA PHE A 191 13.65 6.21 23.00
C PHE A 191 14.37 6.22 21.65
N THR A 192 15.48 6.91 21.54
CA THR A 192 16.25 7.04 20.29
C THR A 192 16.59 5.71 19.65
N PRO A 193 17.09 4.67 20.37
CA PRO A 193 17.39 3.37 19.75
C PRO A 193 16.17 2.73 19.06
N VAL A 194 14.96 2.88 19.61
CA VAL A 194 13.74 2.34 19.02
C VAL A 194 13.38 3.10 17.75
N VAL A 195 13.46 4.43 17.77
CA VAL A 195 13.18 5.28 16.61
C VAL A 195 14.18 5.03 15.51
N GLN A 196 15.47 4.98 15.86
CA GLN A 196 16.56 4.72 14.91
C GLN A 196 16.35 3.38 14.18
N ALA A 197 16.08 2.30 14.90
CA ALA A 197 15.80 1.01 14.29
C ALA A 197 14.61 1.04 13.31
N LYS A 198 13.56 1.84 13.63
CA LYS A 198 12.41 2.00 12.75
C LYS A 198 12.76 2.73 11.45
N ILE A 199 13.51 3.83 11.50
CA ILE A 199 13.88 4.61 10.31
C ILE A 199 14.91 3.90 9.44
N GLU A 200 15.89 3.23 10.05
CA GLU A 200 16.90 2.42 9.34
C GLU A 200 16.27 1.28 8.54
N ALA A 201 15.16 0.71 9.01
CA ALA A 201 14.40 -0.30 8.26
C ALA A 201 13.83 0.21 6.92
N PHE A 202 13.76 1.53 6.72
CA PHE A 202 13.39 2.20 5.48
C PHE A 202 14.58 2.75 4.70
N GLY A 203 15.82 2.50 5.16
CA GLY A 203 17.05 2.98 4.52
C GLY A 203 17.43 4.43 4.85
N ALA A 204 16.84 5.02 5.91
CA ALA A 204 17.25 6.33 6.39
C ALA A 204 18.53 6.26 7.23
N GLU A 205 19.26 7.36 7.31
CA GLU A 205 20.43 7.52 8.19
C GLU A 205 20.25 8.67 9.19
N VAL A 206 20.74 8.52 10.41
CA VAL A 206 20.81 9.60 11.39
C VAL A 206 22.05 10.42 11.15
N VAL A 207 21.89 11.68 10.74
CA VAL A 207 23.01 12.60 10.45
C VAL A 207 23.36 13.51 11.62
N ALA A 208 22.40 13.72 12.54
CA ALA A 208 22.63 14.50 13.76
C ALA A 208 21.68 14.06 14.87
N HIS A 209 22.16 14.09 16.10
CA HIS A 209 21.35 13.85 17.29
C HIS A 209 21.71 14.88 18.36
N GLU A 210 20.73 15.66 18.79
CA GLU A 210 20.87 16.70 19.81
C GLU A 210 20.01 16.37 21.05
N TYR A 211 20.50 16.74 22.22
CA TYR A 211 19.78 16.61 23.47
C TYR A 211 19.39 18.00 23.99
N SER A 212 18.15 18.16 24.42
CA SER A 212 17.62 19.40 25.00
C SER A 212 17.03 19.18 26.38
N SER A 213 17.17 20.17 27.24
CA SER A 213 16.33 20.29 28.43
C SER A 213 14.89 20.65 27.98
N ASP A 214 13.94 20.77 28.93
CA ASP A 214 12.57 21.22 28.66
C ASP A 214 12.46 22.75 28.48
N ASP A 215 13.57 23.40 28.10
CA ASP A 215 13.62 24.82 27.73
C ASP A 215 13.27 24.98 26.24
N PRO A 216 12.18 25.66 25.89
CA PRO A 216 11.72 25.77 24.51
C PRO A 216 12.70 26.48 23.57
N GLU A 217 13.51 27.43 24.07
CA GLU A 217 14.51 28.11 23.22
C GLU A 217 15.69 27.18 22.94
N MET A 218 16.05 26.32 23.88
CA MET A 218 17.05 25.28 23.67
C MET A 218 16.55 24.22 22.70
N GLU A 219 15.29 23.79 22.80
CA GLU A 219 14.68 22.84 21.86
C GLU A 219 14.69 23.39 20.44
N ILE A 220 14.27 24.65 20.23
CA ILE A 220 14.34 25.35 18.93
C ILE A 220 15.79 25.33 18.40
N THR A 221 16.74 25.70 19.24
CA THR A 221 18.16 25.71 18.87
C THR A 221 18.66 24.30 18.43
N CYS A 222 18.23 23.25 19.13
CA CYS A 222 18.57 21.86 18.78
C CYS A 222 17.95 21.45 17.45
N ILE A 223 16.69 21.82 17.19
CA ILE A 223 16.04 21.59 15.91
C ILE A 223 16.79 22.29 14.76
N GLU A 224 17.16 23.56 14.96
CA GLU A 224 17.93 24.32 13.95
C GLU A 224 19.30 23.72 13.69
N LYS A 225 19.99 23.20 14.72
CA LYS A 225 21.30 22.50 14.56
C LYS A 225 21.16 21.24 13.71
N VAL A 226 20.18 20.38 13.96
CA VAL A 226 20.02 19.16 13.15
C VAL A 226 19.63 19.49 11.70
N LEU A 227 18.84 20.54 11.47
CA LEU A 227 18.56 21.06 10.13
C LEU A 227 19.83 21.60 9.46
N ALA A 228 20.65 22.37 10.17
CA ALA A 228 21.92 22.88 9.66
C ALA A 228 22.94 21.77 9.37
N ALA A 229 22.85 20.62 10.04
CA ALA A 229 23.62 19.41 9.74
C ALA A 229 23.16 18.68 8.46
N GLY A 230 22.12 19.19 7.80
CA GLY A 230 21.61 18.65 6.53
C GLY A 230 20.51 17.61 6.68
N ALA A 231 19.82 17.59 7.81
CA ALA A 231 18.65 16.74 7.98
C ALA A 231 17.49 17.17 7.04
N ASP A 232 16.91 16.22 6.32
CA ASP A 232 15.73 16.38 5.48
C ASP A 232 14.47 15.71 6.08
N MET A 233 14.58 15.25 7.32
CA MET A 233 13.49 14.85 8.22
C MET A 233 13.93 15.11 9.66
N VAL A 234 13.04 15.62 10.51
CA VAL A 234 13.33 15.86 11.94
C VAL A 234 12.36 15.04 12.80
N LEU A 235 12.92 14.35 13.79
CA LEU A 235 12.16 13.59 14.78
C LEU A 235 12.45 14.17 16.17
N CYS A 236 11.40 14.62 16.86
CA CYS A 236 11.50 15.09 18.24
C CYS A 236 10.86 14.05 19.17
N THR A 237 11.60 13.65 20.20
CA THR A 237 11.16 12.67 21.21
C THR A 237 11.18 13.31 22.58
N GLY A 238 10.18 13.01 23.42
CA GLY A 238 9.98 13.65 24.72
C GLY A 238 9.14 14.92 24.64
N GLY A 239 8.66 15.44 25.77
CA GLY A 239 7.95 16.71 25.89
C GLY A 239 6.68 16.85 25.04
N MET A 240 6.01 15.73 24.69
CA MET A 240 4.87 15.72 23.76
C MET A 240 3.50 15.61 24.45
N SER A 241 3.45 15.52 25.78
CA SER A 241 2.19 15.37 26.53
C SER A 241 1.58 16.72 26.87
N VAL A 242 0.65 16.73 27.83
CA VAL A 242 -0.10 17.93 28.27
C VAL A 242 0.49 18.58 29.52
N ASP A 243 1.60 18.08 30.01
CA ASP A 243 2.25 18.61 31.20
C ASP A 243 2.77 20.04 30.96
N PRO A 244 2.79 20.91 31.98
CA PRO A 244 3.26 22.27 31.81
C PRO A 244 4.67 22.44 31.27
N ASP A 245 5.52 21.44 31.50
CA ASP A 245 6.92 21.40 31.06
C ASP A 245 7.11 20.79 29.67
N ASP A 246 6.07 20.18 29.09
CA ASP A 246 6.09 19.61 27.75
C ASP A 246 5.98 20.72 26.68
N LYS A 247 7.12 21.17 26.16
CA LYS A 247 7.23 22.30 25.22
C LYS A 247 7.58 21.90 23.79
N THR A 248 7.83 20.63 23.51
CA THR A 248 8.24 20.14 22.18
C THR A 248 7.24 20.52 21.08
N PRO A 249 5.89 20.47 21.27
CA PRO A 249 4.96 20.96 20.24
C PRO A 249 5.10 22.44 19.94
N TYR A 250 5.42 23.28 20.94
CA TYR A 250 5.71 24.70 20.74
C TYR A 250 6.98 24.90 19.93
N ALA A 251 8.08 24.21 20.28
CA ALA A 251 9.36 24.31 19.58
C ALA A 251 9.24 23.89 18.11
N ILE A 252 8.59 22.76 17.83
CA ILE A 252 8.28 22.32 16.45
C ILE A 252 7.46 23.39 15.72
N GLY A 253 6.38 23.90 16.35
CA GLY A 253 5.50 24.91 15.73
C GLY A 253 6.20 26.24 15.45
N LYS A 254 7.23 26.60 16.20
CA LYS A 254 8.05 27.80 15.95
C LYS A 254 9.07 27.63 14.84
N THR A 255 9.57 26.41 14.65
CA THR A 255 10.62 26.11 13.66
C THR A 255 10.03 25.74 12.30
N ALA A 256 8.86 25.11 12.30
CA ALA A 256 8.15 24.70 11.07
C ALA A 256 7.49 25.89 10.37
N ASP A 257 7.31 25.78 9.06
CA ASP A 257 6.54 26.73 8.25
C ASP A 257 5.05 26.40 8.26
N ARG A 258 4.69 25.12 8.42
CA ARG A 258 3.31 24.67 8.48
C ARG A 258 3.13 23.53 9.48
N VAL A 259 2.24 23.72 10.44
CA VAL A 259 1.76 22.65 11.32
C VAL A 259 0.56 21.97 10.65
N VAL A 260 0.65 20.66 10.46
CA VAL A 260 -0.44 19.83 9.91
C VAL A 260 -1.43 19.47 11.01
N SER A 261 -0.93 18.90 12.10
CA SER A 261 -1.74 18.47 13.24
C SER A 261 -0.89 18.33 14.49
N TYR A 262 -1.46 18.70 15.62
CA TYR A 262 -1.06 18.23 16.94
C TYR A 262 -2.24 17.46 17.53
N GLY A 263 -2.01 16.17 17.79
CA GLY A 263 -3.04 15.18 18.09
C GLY A 263 -3.52 14.44 16.85
N ALA A 264 -3.84 13.15 17.04
CA ALA A 264 -4.35 12.26 16.01
C ALA A 264 -5.33 11.23 16.61
N PRO A 265 -6.37 10.82 15.86
CA PRO A 265 -7.34 9.84 16.33
C PRO A 265 -6.80 8.39 16.24
N VAL A 266 -5.62 8.14 16.80
CA VAL A 266 -4.91 6.86 16.75
C VAL A 266 -4.46 6.44 18.14
N LEU A 267 -4.72 5.20 18.50
CA LEU A 267 -4.26 4.61 19.76
C LEU A 267 -3.53 3.28 19.50
N PRO A 268 -2.25 3.20 19.94
CA PRO A 268 -1.44 4.21 20.63
C PRO A 268 -0.95 5.33 19.70
N GLY A 269 -0.82 6.57 20.27
CA GLY A 269 -0.18 7.66 19.54
C GLY A 269 -0.98 8.97 19.47
N ALA A 270 -2.00 9.18 20.32
CA ALA A 270 -2.88 10.35 20.28
C ALA A 270 -2.16 11.70 20.31
N MET A 271 -1.02 11.81 21.01
CA MET A 271 -0.26 13.06 21.19
C MET A 271 0.80 13.27 20.08
N PHE A 272 0.61 12.66 18.92
CA PHE A 272 1.49 12.83 17.76
C PHE A 272 1.37 14.23 17.16
N MET A 273 2.49 14.77 16.68
CA MET A 273 2.52 16.01 15.91
C MET A 273 3.18 15.82 14.57
N LEU A 274 2.62 16.43 13.54
CA LEU A 274 3.23 16.52 12.21
C LEU A 274 3.25 17.98 11.77
N ALA A 275 4.41 18.43 11.35
CA ALA A 275 4.62 19.73 10.74
C ALA A 275 5.58 19.59 9.55
N TYR A 276 5.67 20.60 8.73
CA TYR A 276 6.59 20.67 7.60
C TYR A 276 7.37 21.99 7.60
N LYS A 277 8.63 21.91 7.14
CA LYS A 277 9.48 23.07 6.84
C LYS A 277 9.81 23.08 5.36
N GLY A 278 9.96 24.30 4.80
CA GLY A 278 10.17 24.52 3.38
C GLY A 278 8.89 24.93 2.65
N ALA A 279 9.04 25.71 1.57
CA ALA A 279 7.92 26.30 0.81
C ALA A 279 6.98 25.26 0.15
N HIS A 280 7.48 24.03 -0.02
CA HIS A 280 6.74 22.91 -0.63
C HIS A 280 6.68 21.69 0.28
N ASP A 281 6.73 21.89 1.61
CA ASP A 281 6.67 20.82 2.60
C ASP A 281 7.78 19.75 2.46
N GLU A 282 9.02 20.18 2.12
CA GLU A 282 10.10 19.28 1.80
C GLU A 282 10.64 18.51 3.02
N ILE A 283 10.61 19.14 4.20
CA ILE A 283 11.17 18.58 5.44
C ILE A 283 10.05 18.27 6.43
N PRO A 284 9.65 17.02 6.58
CA PRO A 284 8.72 16.62 7.63
C PRO A 284 9.37 16.72 9.02
N MET A 285 8.64 17.28 9.97
CA MET A 285 9.01 17.41 11.37
C MET A 285 7.95 16.69 12.22
N LEU A 286 8.37 15.64 12.93
CA LEU A 286 7.47 14.77 13.69
C LEU A 286 7.76 14.87 15.19
N GLY A 287 6.74 15.19 15.98
CA GLY A 287 6.76 15.04 17.44
C GLY A 287 6.20 13.67 17.81
N LEU A 288 7.03 12.83 18.41
CA LEU A 288 6.71 11.43 18.69
C LEU A 288 6.22 11.25 20.14
N PRO A 289 4.99 10.73 20.33
CA PRO A 289 4.49 10.46 21.68
C PRO A 289 5.25 9.35 22.36
N GLY A 290 5.36 9.38 23.68
CA GLY A 290 6.15 8.44 24.48
C GLY A 290 5.79 6.97 24.27
N CYS A 291 4.57 6.65 23.82
CA CYS A 291 4.18 5.27 23.53
C CYS A 291 4.96 4.63 22.36
N VAL A 292 5.61 5.42 21.49
CA VAL A 292 6.46 4.89 20.40
C VAL A 292 7.63 4.07 20.95
N MET A 293 8.07 4.38 22.16
CA MET A 293 9.18 3.69 22.84
C MET A 293 8.83 2.24 23.22
N TYR A 294 7.60 1.98 23.65
CA TYR A 294 7.23 0.67 24.22
C TYR A 294 6.11 -0.07 23.50
N ALA A 295 5.28 0.60 22.70
CA ALA A 295 4.22 -0.05 21.95
C ALA A 295 4.76 -0.61 20.62
N GLY A 296 4.37 -1.83 20.29
CA GLY A 296 4.82 -2.50 19.08
C GLY A 296 4.46 -1.75 17.80
N ARG A 297 3.25 -1.17 17.75
CA ARG A 297 2.76 -0.33 16.65
C ARG A 297 2.03 0.91 17.19
N THR A 298 2.26 2.04 16.53
CA THR A 298 1.70 3.34 16.89
C THR A 298 1.37 4.13 15.63
N ILE A 299 0.86 5.34 15.77
CA ILE A 299 0.69 6.27 14.65
C ILE A 299 2.00 6.47 13.86
N PHE A 300 3.15 6.43 14.50
CA PHE A 300 4.44 6.58 13.81
C PHE A 300 4.60 5.51 12.73
N ASP A 301 4.17 4.27 12.98
CA ASP A 301 4.24 3.18 12.00
C ASP A 301 3.29 3.39 10.81
N LEU A 302 2.25 4.22 10.95
CA LEU A 302 1.32 4.59 9.87
C LEU A 302 1.83 5.77 9.04
N ILE A 303 2.52 6.72 9.67
CA ILE A 303 2.98 7.95 9.01
C ILE A 303 4.39 7.79 8.43
N LEU A 304 5.29 7.04 9.09
CA LEU A 304 6.66 6.87 8.64
C LEU A 304 6.78 6.39 7.19
N PRO A 305 6.08 5.33 6.73
CA PRO A 305 6.15 4.90 5.33
C PRO A 305 5.77 6.01 4.34
N ARG A 306 4.82 6.87 4.71
CA ARG A 306 4.35 7.98 3.88
C ARG A 306 5.44 9.05 3.72
N VAL A 307 6.00 9.53 4.82
CA VAL A 307 7.07 10.55 4.76
C VAL A 307 8.34 10.01 4.14
N MET A 308 8.66 8.72 4.34
CA MET A 308 9.79 8.05 3.69
C MET A 308 9.64 7.95 2.18
N ALA A 309 8.41 7.83 1.67
CA ALA A 309 8.10 7.82 0.24
C ALA A 309 7.97 9.25 -0.35
N GLY A 310 8.09 10.30 0.46
CA GLY A 310 7.87 11.67 0.03
C GLY A 310 6.38 12.01 -0.21
N ASP A 311 5.46 11.22 0.38
CA ASP A 311 4.02 11.51 0.35
C ASP A 311 3.70 12.60 1.38
N ILE A 312 3.13 13.70 0.92
CA ILE A 312 2.74 14.82 1.80
C ILE A 312 1.46 14.45 2.53
N VAL A 313 1.55 14.32 3.85
CA VAL A 313 0.41 13.99 4.71
C VAL A 313 -0.35 15.26 5.06
N THR A 314 -1.66 15.25 4.84
CA THR A 314 -2.56 16.35 5.15
C THR A 314 -3.28 16.15 6.48
N LYS A 315 -3.93 17.22 6.98
CA LYS A 315 -4.79 17.12 8.18
C LYS A 315 -5.93 16.12 7.96
N GLU A 316 -6.52 16.13 6.77
CA GLU A 316 -7.59 15.20 6.41
C GLU A 316 -7.12 13.74 6.42
N ASP A 317 -5.90 13.46 5.97
CA ASP A 317 -5.29 12.13 6.07
C ASP A 317 -5.16 11.67 7.52
N ILE A 318 -4.72 12.57 8.43
CA ILE A 318 -4.62 12.27 9.86
C ILE A 318 -6.02 11.98 10.44
N ASP A 319 -7.03 12.78 10.09
CA ASP A 319 -8.39 12.60 10.62
C ASP A 319 -9.03 11.30 10.16
N ARG A 320 -8.76 10.89 8.92
CA ARG A 320 -9.24 9.61 8.37
C ARG A 320 -8.69 8.38 9.09
N LEU A 321 -7.53 8.50 9.75
CA LEU A 321 -6.96 7.41 10.56
C LEU A 321 -7.87 6.97 11.71
N GLY A 322 -8.87 7.77 12.11
CA GLY A 322 -9.82 7.42 13.17
C GLY A 322 -10.56 6.11 12.91
N VAL A 323 -10.84 5.78 11.65
CA VAL A 323 -11.35 4.46 11.27
C VAL A 323 -10.18 3.52 11.03
N GLY A 324 -10.01 2.50 11.89
CA GLY A 324 -8.86 1.60 11.86
C GLY A 324 -7.67 2.09 12.70
N GLY A 325 -7.76 3.24 13.36
CA GLY A 325 -6.68 3.80 14.19
C GLY A 325 -6.50 3.16 15.58
N TYR A 326 -7.22 2.09 15.89
CA TYR A 326 -7.13 1.40 17.17
C TYR A 326 -6.34 0.09 17.05
N CYS A 327 -5.12 0.05 17.59
CA CYS A 327 -4.31 -1.16 17.63
C CYS A 327 -4.78 -2.07 18.79
N GLN A 328 -5.03 -3.35 18.48
CA GLN A 328 -5.55 -4.32 19.45
C GLN A 328 -4.46 -4.99 20.32
N HIS A 329 -3.20 -4.62 20.18
CA HIS A 329 -2.06 -5.21 20.89
C HIS A 329 -2.02 -6.74 20.84
N CYS A 330 -2.17 -7.31 19.63
CA CYS A 330 -2.21 -8.75 19.41
C CYS A 330 -0.95 -9.43 19.95
N ALA A 331 -1.09 -10.64 20.51
CA ALA A 331 0.03 -11.43 21.02
C ALA A 331 1.11 -11.70 19.94
N SER A 332 0.70 -11.81 18.67
CA SER A 332 1.59 -11.86 17.50
C SER A 332 1.19 -10.75 16.54
N CYS A 333 2.09 -9.78 16.30
CA CYS A 333 1.82 -8.65 15.43
C CYS A 333 1.89 -9.08 13.97
N THR A 334 0.81 -8.84 13.21
CA THR A 334 0.74 -9.12 11.77
C THR A 334 0.78 -7.85 10.92
N PHE A 335 1.01 -6.68 11.52
CA PHE A 335 1.11 -5.41 10.77
C PHE A 335 2.15 -5.51 9.63
N PRO A 336 1.82 -5.02 8.43
CA PRO A 336 0.64 -4.26 8.04
C PRO A 336 -0.58 -5.11 7.62
N ASN A 337 -0.53 -6.45 7.70
CA ASN A 337 -1.63 -7.36 7.35
C ASN A 337 -2.67 -7.46 8.47
N CYS A 338 -3.20 -6.32 8.92
CA CYS A 338 -4.23 -6.24 9.95
C CYS A 338 -5.13 -5.02 9.72
N GLY A 339 -6.13 -4.80 10.57
CA GLY A 339 -7.04 -3.66 10.46
C GLY A 339 -6.45 -2.32 10.88
N PHE A 340 -5.26 -2.29 11.52
CA PHE A 340 -4.64 -1.06 11.98
C PHE A 340 -4.11 -0.24 10.79
N GLY A 341 -4.69 0.96 10.57
CA GLY A 341 -4.40 1.83 9.45
C GLY A 341 -5.00 1.43 8.10
N ALA A 342 -5.81 0.36 8.02
CA ALA A 342 -6.29 -0.19 6.76
C ALA A 342 -7.33 0.68 6.01
N TYR A 343 -7.92 1.67 6.66
CA TYR A 343 -9.00 2.50 6.09
C TYR A 343 -8.58 3.97 5.88
N ALA A 344 -7.30 4.25 5.91
CA ALA A 344 -6.74 5.59 5.76
C ALA A 344 -6.40 5.95 4.31
#